data_52ce4444b97b4d0c1f5d06051c8f5d89
#
_entry.id   52ce4444b97b4d0c1f5d06051c8f5d89
#
_cell.length_a   1.000
_cell.length_b   1.000
_cell.length_c   1.000
_cell.angle_alpha   90.00
_cell.angle_beta   90.00
_cell.angle_gamma   90.00
#
_symmetry.space_group_name_H-M   'P 1'
#
loop_
_entity.id
_entity.type
_entity.pdbx_description
1 polymer ?
#
loop_
_entity_poly.entity_id
_entity_poly.type
_entity_poly.pdbx_seq_one_letter_code
_entity_poly.pdbx_strand_id
1 'polypeptide(L)'
;LKLFQFIGKDNIPFHTVVFPCSEIGTGRDYTKLFHMSSTEFLNYEDGKFSKSKGVGVFGSDAKESGIPSDAWRFYIYYNRPENQDYQFTWKDFQEKYNKELIGNLGNLVNRTLLFINKNYGGKIPAGKKDEALWSEVLAHEAKVTEYLEWAELKDAFHEIFAISDLCNKAFQAAEPWKAVKTNKEVADNVLYNLAYVIKDLMIMIQPYLPKYSQVVAGYLGHTIYDAHFGTEGKDGSLTWADLGKLEGLDTISETAVYFTPLDNKATDAFREKFSGKQGEKKEEKAKNQQKKQEKKADPKEEKPALTPEEQIAFFNANIELKVAKITDIKPNPDGDKLYIETMDDGSGTPRTIQSGLRKYLTEADLLGKHVVIAANLAPRKMRGVESYGMLLAGDYTDENGKECVEVLDASWAAPGTKVVLEGADVNAVKKAEITGDEFFSVAIEAKDGVVQIAGKKLLADGREIKTEKALNGEIG
;
A
#
# COMPACT_ATOMS: atom_id res chain seq x y z
N LEU A 1 -6.79 -19.82 -34.10
CA LEU A 1 -7.13 -19.55 -32.69
C LEU A 1 -5.86 -19.20 -31.91
N LYS A 2 -5.99 -18.30 -30.93
CA LYS A 2 -4.96 -17.97 -29.95
C LYS A 2 -5.48 -18.38 -28.57
N LEU A 3 -4.70 -19.15 -27.79
CA LEU A 3 -5.06 -19.57 -26.43
C LEU A 3 -4.35 -18.65 -25.42
N PHE A 4 -5.15 -17.88 -24.68
CA PHE A 4 -4.69 -17.11 -23.53
C PHE A 4 -5.05 -17.88 -22.25
N GLN A 5 -4.10 -17.99 -21.32
CA GLN A 5 -4.32 -18.63 -20.03
C GLN A 5 -3.99 -17.66 -18.88
N PHE A 6 -4.87 -17.62 -17.89
CA PHE A 6 -4.70 -16.84 -16.67
C PHE A 6 -4.54 -17.78 -15.50
N ILE A 7 -3.40 -17.75 -14.83
CA ILE A 7 -3.01 -18.74 -13.82
C ILE A 7 -2.31 -18.10 -12.62
N GLY A 8 -2.24 -18.83 -11.49
CA GLY A 8 -1.34 -18.50 -10.39
C GLY A 8 0.09 -18.98 -10.67
N LYS A 9 1.09 -18.33 -10.10
CA LYS A 9 2.51 -18.61 -10.32
C LYS A 9 2.94 -20.06 -10.07
N ASP A 10 2.29 -20.73 -9.15
CA ASP A 10 2.56 -22.13 -8.79
C ASP A 10 2.11 -23.13 -9.87
N ASN A 11 1.28 -22.70 -10.83
CA ASN A 11 0.82 -23.52 -11.94
C ASN A 11 1.60 -23.32 -13.26
N ILE A 12 2.54 -22.38 -13.30
CA ILE A 12 3.33 -22.09 -14.52
C ILE A 12 3.92 -23.36 -15.17
N PRO A 13 4.64 -24.26 -14.45
CA PRO A 13 5.22 -25.44 -15.05
C PRO A 13 4.18 -26.41 -15.64
N PHE A 14 2.98 -26.48 -15.06
CA PHE A 14 1.91 -27.36 -15.56
C PHE A 14 1.38 -26.88 -16.90
N HIS A 15 1.28 -25.58 -17.11
CA HIS A 15 0.73 -24.97 -18.33
C HIS A 15 1.78 -24.71 -19.42
N THR A 16 3.05 -24.58 -19.05
CA THR A 16 4.12 -24.31 -20.03
C THR A 16 4.91 -25.54 -20.44
N VAL A 17 4.91 -26.60 -19.63
CA VAL A 17 5.68 -27.83 -19.87
C VAL A 17 4.77 -29.04 -19.90
N VAL A 18 4.15 -29.40 -18.78
CA VAL A 18 3.43 -30.69 -18.63
C VAL A 18 2.28 -30.80 -19.61
N PHE A 19 1.40 -29.81 -19.67
CA PHE A 19 0.24 -29.84 -20.56
C PHE A 19 0.64 -29.79 -22.05
N PRO A 20 1.48 -28.86 -22.52
CA PRO A 20 1.94 -28.87 -23.90
C PRO A 20 2.68 -30.16 -24.31
N CYS A 21 3.48 -30.76 -23.45
CA CYS A 21 4.13 -32.06 -23.74
C CYS A 21 3.07 -33.18 -23.91
N SER A 22 2.00 -33.16 -23.09
CA SER A 22 0.91 -34.13 -23.21
C SER A 22 0.16 -33.94 -24.51
N GLU A 23 -0.13 -32.71 -24.94
CA GLU A 23 -0.78 -32.41 -26.22
C GLU A 23 0.08 -32.89 -27.40
N ILE A 24 1.36 -32.58 -27.38
CA ILE A 24 2.32 -33.03 -28.42
C ILE A 24 2.40 -34.57 -28.47
N GLY A 25 2.45 -35.20 -27.29
CA GLY A 25 2.52 -36.65 -27.17
C GLY A 25 1.32 -37.41 -27.75
N THR A 26 0.16 -36.76 -27.89
CA THR A 26 -1.01 -37.37 -28.54
C THR A 26 -0.90 -37.48 -30.05
N GLY A 27 0.02 -36.74 -30.67
CA GLY A 27 0.16 -36.63 -32.14
C GLY A 27 -0.99 -35.84 -32.80
N ARG A 28 -1.91 -35.24 -32.04
CA ARG A 28 -3.01 -34.42 -32.56
C ARG A 28 -2.64 -32.93 -32.59
N ASP A 29 -3.28 -32.20 -33.51
CA ASP A 29 -3.08 -30.76 -33.64
C ASP A 29 -4.04 -30.02 -32.69
N TYR A 30 -3.56 -29.75 -31.48
CA TYR A 30 -4.24 -28.89 -30.49
C TYR A 30 -3.76 -27.44 -30.59
N THR A 31 -4.62 -26.49 -30.24
CA THR A 31 -4.23 -25.08 -30.10
C THR A 31 -3.27 -24.94 -28.93
N LYS A 32 -2.04 -24.61 -29.21
CA LYS A 32 -1.00 -24.41 -28.18
C LYS A 32 -1.17 -23.08 -27.46
N LEU A 33 -0.60 -23.00 -26.27
CA LEU A 33 -0.53 -21.74 -25.49
C LEU A 33 0.13 -20.66 -26.33
N PHE A 34 -0.59 -19.55 -26.53
CA PHE A 34 -0.09 -18.34 -27.19
C PHE A 34 0.44 -17.33 -26.20
N HIS A 35 -0.32 -17.06 -25.14
CA HIS A 35 0.03 -16.10 -24.10
C HIS A 35 -0.45 -16.58 -22.74
N MET A 36 0.37 -16.32 -21.72
CA MET A 36 0.05 -16.65 -20.35
C MET A 36 0.19 -15.42 -19.45
N SER A 37 -0.88 -15.06 -18.79
CA SER A 37 -0.91 -14.01 -17.77
C SER A 37 -0.91 -14.68 -16.39
N SER A 38 0.22 -14.65 -15.70
CA SER A 38 0.34 -15.20 -14.34
C SER A 38 0.11 -14.16 -13.27
N THR A 39 -0.29 -14.62 -12.09
CA THR A 39 -0.40 -13.78 -10.90
C THR A 39 0.40 -14.37 -9.75
N GLU A 40 0.98 -13.49 -8.96
CA GLU A 40 1.52 -13.74 -7.64
C GLU A 40 0.38 -13.98 -6.63
N PHE A 41 0.71 -14.22 -5.35
CA PHE A 41 -0.31 -14.46 -4.34
C PHE A 41 -0.95 -13.17 -3.83
N LEU A 42 -2.25 -13.24 -3.59
CA LEU A 42 -2.97 -12.27 -2.78
C LEU A 42 -3.02 -12.80 -1.35
N ASN A 43 -2.38 -12.11 -0.43
CA ASN A 43 -2.41 -12.40 1.00
C ASN A 43 -3.51 -11.60 1.69
N TYR A 44 -3.89 -11.97 2.92
CA TYR A 44 -4.94 -11.31 3.69
C TYR A 44 -4.41 -10.81 5.03
N GLU A 45 -4.53 -9.49 5.28
CA GLU A 45 -4.02 -8.84 6.49
C GLU A 45 -2.56 -9.27 6.76
N ASP A 46 -2.24 -9.80 7.92
CA ASP A 46 -0.89 -10.24 8.27
C ASP A 46 -0.58 -11.71 7.87
N GLY A 47 -1.40 -12.34 7.02
CA GLY A 47 -1.27 -13.76 6.72
C GLY A 47 -1.82 -14.18 5.36
N LYS A 48 -2.10 -15.47 5.24
CA LYS A 48 -2.67 -16.06 4.02
C LYS A 48 -4.16 -16.26 4.17
N PHE A 49 -4.91 -16.18 3.07
CA PHE A 49 -6.28 -16.67 3.00
C PHE A 49 -6.35 -18.14 3.43
N SER A 50 -7.30 -18.47 4.28
CA SER A 50 -7.49 -19.84 4.76
C SER A 50 -8.95 -20.18 4.97
N LYS A 51 -9.57 -20.88 4.01
CA LYS A 51 -10.96 -21.29 4.09
C LYS A 51 -11.25 -22.18 5.30
N SER A 52 -10.36 -23.13 5.61
CA SER A 52 -10.51 -24.05 6.74
C SER A 52 -10.40 -23.35 8.11
N LYS A 53 -9.77 -22.17 8.16
CA LYS A 53 -9.64 -21.35 9.38
C LYS A 53 -10.61 -20.18 9.40
N GLY A 54 -11.42 -19.98 8.35
CA GLY A 54 -12.29 -18.82 8.20
C GLY A 54 -11.56 -17.49 8.10
N VAL A 55 -10.29 -17.49 7.64
CA VAL A 55 -9.48 -16.27 7.48
C VAL A 55 -9.58 -15.75 6.07
N GLY A 56 -10.06 -14.53 5.92
CA GLY A 56 -10.24 -13.86 4.63
C GLY A 56 -11.68 -13.80 4.16
N VAL A 57 -11.92 -13.00 3.15
CA VAL A 57 -13.24 -12.83 2.51
C VAL A 57 -13.33 -13.76 1.31
N PHE A 58 -14.29 -14.67 1.31
CA PHE A 58 -14.55 -15.57 0.20
C PHE A 58 -15.79 -15.10 -0.58
N GLY A 59 -16.09 -15.71 -1.73
CA GLY A 59 -17.18 -15.27 -2.60
C GLY A 59 -18.55 -15.20 -1.92
N SER A 60 -18.87 -16.14 -1.00
CA SER A 60 -20.08 -16.09 -0.16
C SER A 60 -20.05 -14.87 0.76
N ASP A 61 -18.92 -14.63 1.42
CA ASP A 61 -18.76 -13.56 2.39
C ASP A 61 -18.82 -12.19 1.71
N ALA A 62 -18.23 -12.07 0.51
CA ALA A 62 -18.29 -10.86 -0.30
C ALA A 62 -19.75 -10.47 -0.62
N LYS A 63 -20.60 -11.45 -0.94
CA LYS A 63 -22.04 -11.24 -1.14
C LYS A 63 -22.73 -10.77 0.14
N GLU A 64 -22.43 -11.40 1.26
CA GLU A 64 -23.02 -11.09 2.57
C GLU A 64 -22.54 -9.76 3.17
N SER A 65 -21.40 -9.23 2.70
CA SER A 65 -20.86 -7.95 3.16
C SER A 65 -21.77 -6.77 2.81
N GLY A 66 -22.63 -6.91 1.81
CA GLY A 66 -23.43 -5.81 1.26
C GLY A 66 -22.63 -4.85 0.37
N ILE A 67 -21.32 -5.04 0.25
CA ILE A 67 -20.48 -4.27 -0.67
C ILE A 67 -20.76 -4.73 -2.10
N PRO A 68 -21.02 -3.82 -3.06
CA PRO A 68 -21.30 -4.19 -4.45
C PRO A 68 -20.19 -5.07 -5.03
N SER A 69 -20.58 -6.06 -5.84
CA SER A 69 -19.62 -6.97 -6.50
C SER A 69 -18.56 -6.21 -7.33
N ASP A 70 -18.95 -5.10 -7.95
CA ASP A 70 -18.05 -4.28 -8.74
C ASP A 70 -16.98 -3.58 -7.89
N ALA A 71 -17.25 -3.29 -6.61
CA ALA A 71 -16.26 -2.77 -5.69
C ALA A 71 -15.16 -3.81 -5.37
N TRP A 72 -15.56 -5.08 -5.20
CA TRP A 72 -14.61 -6.18 -5.05
C TRP A 72 -13.79 -6.40 -6.31
N ARG A 73 -14.43 -6.38 -7.47
CA ARG A 73 -13.76 -6.51 -8.77
C ARG A 73 -12.80 -5.35 -8.99
N PHE A 74 -13.22 -4.11 -8.72
CA PHE A 74 -12.35 -2.93 -8.76
C PHE A 74 -11.07 -3.17 -7.97
N TYR A 75 -11.18 -3.55 -6.69
CA TYR A 75 -10.02 -3.69 -5.83
C TYR A 75 -9.06 -4.78 -6.31
N ILE A 76 -9.60 -5.93 -6.75
CA ILE A 76 -8.80 -7.07 -7.24
C ILE A 76 -8.04 -6.70 -8.51
N TYR A 77 -8.68 -6.05 -9.46
CA TYR A 77 -8.03 -5.66 -10.72
C TYR A 77 -7.08 -4.48 -10.53
N TYR A 78 -7.46 -3.49 -9.72
CA TYR A 78 -6.63 -2.32 -9.44
C TYR A 78 -5.30 -2.68 -8.77
N ASN A 79 -5.32 -3.72 -7.94
CA ASN A 79 -4.16 -4.22 -7.21
C ASN A 79 -3.72 -5.62 -7.66
N ARG A 80 -4.04 -6.02 -8.90
CA ARG A 80 -3.71 -7.37 -9.38
C ARG A 80 -2.23 -7.66 -9.14
N PRO A 81 -1.89 -8.76 -8.43
CA PRO A 81 -0.51 -9.09 -8.08
C PRO A 81 0.20 -9.72 -9.30
N GLU A 82 0.82 -8.91 -10.16
CA GLU A 82 1.46 -9.38 -11.41
C GLU A 82 2.95 -9.64 -11.22
N ASN A 83 3.66 -8.79 -10.48
CA ASN A 83 5.11 -8.85 -10.34
C ASN A 83 5.58 -9.23 -8.93
N GLN A 84 4.71 -9.12 -7.94
CA GLN A 84 4.98 -9.45 -6.53
C GLN A 84 3.68 -9.79 -5.81
N ASP A 85 3.78 -10.53 -4.72
CA ASP A 85 2.66 -10.81 -3.85
C ASP A 85 2.02 -9.49 -3.38
N TYR A 86 0.69 -9.45 -3.33
CA TYR A 86 -0.05 -8.31 -2.83
C TYR A 86 -0.78 -8.67 -1.54
N GLN A 87 -0.92 -7.70 -0.65
CA GLN A 87 -1.58 -7.89 0.63
C GLN A 87 -2.90 -7.13 0.66
N PHE A 88 -4.01 -7.88 0.74
CA PHE A 88 -5.30 -7.28 1.04
C PHE A 88 -5.31 -6.82 2.50
N THR A 89 -5.63 -5.55 2.73
CA THR A 89 -6.03 -5.05 4.05
C THR A 89 -7.33 -4.27 3.93
N TRP A 90 -8.17 -4.32 4.96
CA TRP A 90 -9.41 -3.56 4.97
C TRP A 90 -9.18 -2.05 4.89
N LYS A 91 -8.06 -1.58 5.45
CA LYS A 91 -7.66 -0.18 5.35
C LYS A 91 -7.33 0.21 3.91
N ASP A 92 -6.49 -0.57 3.23
CA ASP A 92 -6.13 -0.31 1.84
C ASP A 92 -7.36 -0.43 0.90
N PHE A 93 -8.24 -1.42 1.16
CA PHE A 93 -9.50 -1.55 0.43
C PHE A 93 -10.36 -0.29 0.57
N GLN A 94 -10.57 0.20 1.79
CA GLN A 94 -11.34 1.41 2.07
C GLN A 94 -10.72 2.65 1.40
N GLU A 95 -9.42 2.84 1.53
CA GLU A 95 -8.72 3.99 0.98
C GLU A 95 -8.85 4.03 -0.54
N LYS A 96 -8.56 2.93 -1.23
CA LYS A 96 -8.66 2.86 -2.69
C LYS A 96 -10.09 2.93 -3.20
N TYR A 97 -11.01 2.23 -2.55
CA TYR A 97 -12.43 2.28 -2.87
C TYR A 97 -12.97 3.70 -2.75
N ASN A 98 -12.72 4.38 -1.63
CA ASN A 98 -13.22 5.74 -1.41
C ASN A 98 -12.52 6.77 -2.30
N LYS A 99 -11.21 6.65 -2.50
CA LYS A 99 -10.41 7.63 -3.24
C LYS A 99 -10.53 7.44 -4.76
N GLU A 100 -10.26 6.23 -5.25
CA GLU A 100 -10.17 5.99 -6.69
C GLU A 100 -11.55 5.67 -7.29
N LEU A 101 -12.27 4.66 -6.76
CA LEU A 101 -13.54 4.29 -7.35
C LEU A 101 -14.62 5.35 -7.15
N ILE A 102 -14.78 5.87 -5.93
CA ILE A 102 -15.77 6.90 -5.63
C ILE A 102 -15.24 8.30 -5.96
N GLY A 103 -14.07 8.66 -5.44
CA GLY A 103 -13.53 10.03 -5.52
C GLY A 103 -13.00 10.40 -6.90
N ASN A 104 -12.62 9.44 -7.74
CA ASN A 104 -12.22 9.69 -9.12
C ASN A 104 -13.37 9.35 -10.09
N LEU A 105 -13.60 8.06 -10.38
CA LEU A 105 -14.58 7.65 -11.40
C LEU A 105 -16.02 8.02 -11.03
N GLY A 106 -16.46 7.64 -9.84
CA GLY A 106 -17.80 7.94 -9.33
C GLY A 106 -18.07 9.43 -9.26
N ASN A 107 -17.10 10.23 -8.84
CA ASN A 107 -17.21 11.67 -8.78
C ASN A 107 -17.38 12.30 -10.17
N LEU A 108 -16.55 11.89 -11.16
CA LEU A 108 -16.68 12.39 -12.53
C LEU A 108 -18.10 12.13 -13.07
N VAL A 109 -18.56 10.89 -12.99
CA VAL A 109 -19.88 10.50 -13.49
C VAL A 109 -20.99 11.29 -12.78
N ASN A 110 -21.01 11.22 -11.45
CA ASN A 110 -22.08 11.85 -10.67
C ASN A 110 -22.15 13.36 -10.88
N ARG A 111 -21.02 14.07 -10.73
CA ARG A 111 -21.04 15.53 -10.83
C ARG A 111 -21.38 16.02 -12.23
N THR A 112 -20.93 15.31 -13.28
CA THR A 112 -21.22 15.69 -14.66
C THR A 112 -22.70 15.46 -14.99
N LEU A 113 -23.21 14.26 -14.74
CA LEU A 113 -24.57 13.90 -15.08
C LEU A 113 -25.60 14.66 -14.20
N LEU A 114 -25.34 14.78 -12.90
CA LEU A 114 -26.20 15.59 -12.02
C LEU A 114 -26.21 17.07 -12.42
N PHE A 115 -25.08 17.62 -12.86
CA PHE A 115 -25.02 19.00 -13.30
C PHE A 115 -25.84 19.22 -14.57
N ILE A 116 -25.77 18.31 -15.53
CA ILE A 116 -26.59 18.34 -16.77
C ILE A 116 -28.06 18.20 -16.39
N ASN A 117 -28.45 17.25 -15.54
CA ASN A 117 -29.84 17.10 -15.10
C ASN A 117 -30.36 18.39 -14.45
N LYS A 118 -29.60 18.98 -13.52
CA LYS A 118 -30.02 20.15 -12.76
C LYS A 118 -30.11 21.42 -13.60
N ASN A 119 -29.18 21.67 -14.53
CA ASN A 119 -29.04 22.95 -15.21
C ASN A 119 -29.54 22.92 -16.66
N TYR A 120 -29.71 21.72 -17.25
CA TYR A 120 -30.13 21.56 -18.65
C TYR A 120 -31.35 20.64 -18.77
N GLY A 121 -32.02 20.29 -17.65
CA GLY A 121 -33.20 19.43 -17.66
C GLY A 121 -32.95 18.05 -18.24
N GLY A 122 -31.74 17.52 -18.06
CA GLY A 122 -31.30 16.22 -18.55
C GLY A 122 -30.88 16.21 -20.04
N LYS A 123 -31.05 17.33 -20.77
CA LYS A 123 -30.59 17.40 -22.14
C LYS A 123 -29.10 17.70 -22.21
N ILE A 124 -28.37 16.89 -22.97
CA ILE A 124 -26.92 17.12 -23.16
C ILE A 124 -26.78 18.41 -24.00
N PRO A 125 -26.00 19.41 -23.50
CA PRO A 125 -25.84 20.67 -24.24
C PRO A 125 -25.10 20.42 -25.56
N ALA A 126 -25.46 21.20 -26.59
CA ALA A 126 -24.71 21.23 -27.83
C ALA A 126 -23.35 21.88 -27.56
N GLY A 127 -22.27 21.23 -27.92
CA GLY A 127 -20.91 21.70 -27.72
C GLY A 127 -20.02 21.43 -28.94
N LYS A 128 -18.80 21.94 -28.88
CA LYS A 128 -17.74 21.64 -29.83
C LYS A 128 -16.78 20.65 -29.21
N LYS A 129 -16.23 19.77 -30.03
CA LYS A 129 -15.16 18.88 -29.62
C LYS A 129 -13.97 19.67 -29.11
N ASP A 130 -13.48 19.34 -27.93
CA ASP A 130 -12.23 19.84 -27.38
C ASP A 130 -11.09 18.99 -27.91
N GLU A 131 -10.41 19.44 -28.94
CA GLU A 131 -9.36 18.68 -29.62
C GLU A 131 -8.18 18.35 -28.69
N ALA A 132 -7.85 19.22 -27.72
CA ALA A 132 -6.77 18.96 -26.78
C ALA A 132 -7.16 17.83 -25.82
N LEU A 133 -8.34 17.91 -25.20
CA LEU A 133 -8.84 16.85 -24.32
C LEU A 133 -8.96 15.51 -25.06
N TRP A 134 -9.55 15.52 -26.24
CA TRP A 134 -9.75 14.30 -27.02
C TRP A 134 -8.46 13.70 -27.55
N SER A 135 -7.43 14.49 -27.80
CA SER A 135 -6.11 13.97 -28.17
C SER A 135 -5.51 13.12 -27.03
N GLU A 136 -5.65 13.58 -25.79
CA GLU A 136 -5.18 12.84 -24.62
C GLU A 136 -6.07 11.61 -24.34
N VAL A 137 -7.39 11.77 -24.40
CA VAL A 137 -8.35 10.65 -24.18
C VAL A 137 -8.09 9.54 -25.20
N LEU A 138 -8.00 9.84 -26.49
CA LEU A 138 -7.74 8.84 -27.54
C LEU A 138 -6.38 8.16 -27.39
N ALA A 139 -5.36 8.87 -26.90
CA ALA A 139 -4.06 8.27 -26.62
C ALA A 139 -4.15 7.24 -25.48
N HIS A 140 -4.92 7.50 -24.43
CA HIS A 140 -5.19 6.56 -23.35
C HIS A 140 -6.05 5.37 -23.83
N GLU A 141 -7.09 5.62 -24.64
CA GLU A 141 -7.95 4.57 -25.21
C GLU A 141 -7.13 3.58 -26.08
N ALA A 142 -6.20 4.11 -26.86
CA ALA A 142 -5.29 3.27 -27.65
C ALA A 142 -4.43 2.36 -26.76
N LYS A 143 -3.91 2.89 -25.65
CA LYS A 143 -3.16 2.07 -24.68
C LYS A 143 -4.04 1.04 -23.98
N VAL A 144 -5.27 1.41 -23.58
CA VAL A 144 -6.23 0.47 -23.00
C VAL A 144 -6.47 -0.69 -23.97
N THR A 145 -6.64 -0.39 -25.26
CA THR A 145 -6.82 -1.42 -26.30
C THR A 145 -5.61 -2.31 -26.40
N GLU A 146 -4.39 -1.75 -26.47
CA GLU A 146 -3.15 -2.49 -26.55
C GLU A 146 -2.95 -3.41 -25.34
N TYR A 147 -3.13 -2.89 -24.14
CA TYR A 147 -2.98 -3.66 -22.89
C TYR A 147 -4.00 -4.81 -22.80
N LEU A 148 -5.25 -4.59 -23.20
CA LEU A 148 -6.26 -5.65 -23.21
C LEU A 148 -5.95 -6.74 -24.24
N GLU A 149 -5.44 -6.40 -25.42
CA GLU A 149 -5.02 -7.35 -26.44
C GLU A 149 -3.88 -8.27 -25.95
N TRP A 150 -3.04 -7.79 -25.04
CA TRP A 150 -1.95 -8.56 -24.43
C TRP A 150 -2.27 -9.10 -23.04
N ALA A 151 -3.52 -8.97 -22.58
CA ALA A 151 -3.97 -9.40 -21.26
C ALA A 151 -3.24 -8.73 -20.07
N GLU A 152 -2.73 -7.52 -20.27
CA GLU A 152 -2.15 -6.65 -19.25
C GLU A 152 -3.26 -5.91 -18.51
N LEU A 153 -4.05 -6.69 -17.75
CA LEU A 153 -5.35 -6.25 -17.23
C LEU A 153 -5.24 -5.12 -16.21
N LYS A 154 -4.18 -5.11 -15.41
CA LYS A 154 -3.95 -4.07 -14.41
C LYS A 154 -3.61 -2.73 -15.07
N ASP A 155 -2.72 -2.72 -16.05
CA ASP A 155 -2.28 -1.50 -16.72
C ASP A 155 -3.41 -0.90 -17.55
N ALA A 156 -4.20 -1.72 -18.26
CA ALA A 156 -5.42 -1.27 -18.92
C ALA A 156 -6.39 -0.60 -17.94
N PHE A 157 -6.58 -1.18 -16.76
CA PHE A 157 -7.48 -0.63 -15.76
C PHE A 157 -7.01 0.70 -15.18
N HIS A 158 -5.70 0.86 -14.97
CA HIS A 158 -5.11 2.12 -14.52
C HIS A 158 -5.21 3.23 -15.59
N GLU A 159 -5.05 2.91 -16.87
CA GLU A 159 -5.25 3.87 -17.97
C GLU A 159 -6.71 4.37 -18.03
N ILE A 160 -7.70 3.52 -17.79
CA ILE A 160 -9.12 3.94 -17.69
C ILE A 160 -9.30 4.96 -16.56
N PHE A 161 -8.68 4.74 -15.40
CA PHE A 161 -8.74 5.69 -14.28
C PHE A 161 -7.97 6.99 -14.55
N ALA A 162 -6.91 6.94 -15.36
CA ALA A 162 -6.19 8.12 -15.80
C ALA A 162 -7.06 9.03 -16.68
N ILE A 163 -7.87 8.47 -17.60
CA ILE A 163 -8.87 9.23 -18.36
C ILE A 163 -9.86 9.93 -17.42
N SER A 164 -10.35 9.22 -16.41
CA SER A 164 -11.28 9.79 -15.43
C SER A 164 -10.66 10.97 -14.66
N ASP A 165 -9.39 10.85 -14.24
CA ASP A 165 -8.66 11.92 -13.54
C ASP A 165 -8.44 13.14 -14.46
N LEU A 166 -8.07 12.91 -15.72
CA LEU A 166 -7.96 13.96 -16.74
C LEU A 166 -9.28 14.73 -16.88
N CYS A 167 -10.40 14.03 -17.00
CA CYS A 167 -11.73 14.62 -17.13
C CYS A 167 -12.17 15.36 -15.85
N ASN A 168 -11.82 14.86 -14.68
CA ASN A 168 -12.05 15.56 -13.42
C ASN A 168 -11.30 16.90 -13.38
N LYS A 169 -10.07 16.96 -13.88
CA LYS A 169 -9.28 18.18 -14.01
C LYS A 169 -9.92 19.16 -15.00
N ALA A 170 -10.36 18.67 -16.17
CA ALA A 170 -11.06 19.48 -17.17
C ALA A 170 -12.35 20.09 -16.62
N PHE A 171 -13.18 19.32 -15.93
CA PHE A 171 -14.38 19.81 -15.27
C PHE A 171 -14.05 20.90 -14.25
N GLN A 172 -13.00 20.69 -13.44
CA GLN A 172 -12.60 21.65 -12.42
C GLN A 172 -12.05 22.94 -13.04
N ALA A 173 -11.25 22.85 -14.09
CA ALA A 173 -10.68 24.00 -14.80
C ALA A 173 -11.75 24.86 -15.49
N ALA A 174 -12.76 24.23 -16.08
CA ALA A 174 -13.86 24.93 -16.74
C ALA A 174 -14.86 25.58 -15.75
N GLU A 175 -14.87 25.21 -14.49
CA GLU A 175 -15.77 25.71 -13.43
C GLU A 175 -17.23 25.84 -13.94
N PRO A 176 -17.88 24.78 -14.45
CA PRO A 176 -19.19 24.90 -15.11
C PRO A 176 -20.28 25.54 -14.23
N TRP A 177 -20.17 25.43 -12.91
CA TRP A 177 -21.07 26.07 -11.93
C TRP A 177 -21.00 27.62 -11.96
N LYS A 178 -19.87 28.18 -12.37
CA LYS A 178 -19.70 29.60 -12.65
C LYS A 178 -20.02 29.89 -14.12
N ALA A 179 -19.42 29.11 -15.02
CA ALA A 179 -19.49 29.30 -16.46
C ALA A 179 -20.95 29.30 -16.99
N VAL A 180 -21.83 28.46 -16.47
CA VAL A 180 -23.25 28.43 -16.87
C VAL A 180 -23.94 29.80 -16.73
N LYS A 181 -23.45 30.69 -15.85
CA LYS A 181 -23.99 32.03 -15.60
C LYS A 181 -23.22 33.13 -16.30
N THR A 182 -21.93 32.94 -16.54
CA THR A 182 -21.02 34.00 -17.04
C THR A 182 -20.55 33.78 -18.47
N ASN A 183 -20.37 32.55 -18.89
CA ASN A 183 -19.97 32.14 -20.24
C ASN A 183 -20.52 30.74 -20.54
N LYS A 184 -21.79 30.71 -20.95
CA LYS A 184 -22.51 29.45 -21.16
C LYS A 184 -21.84 28.53 -22.18
N GLU A 185 -21.16 29.05 -23.20
CA GLU A 185 -20.44 28.25 -24.21
C GLU A 185 -19.35 27.37 -23.57
N VAL A 186 -18.62 27.89 -22.60
CA VAL A 186 -17.60 27.11 -21.86
C VAL A 186 -18.24 25.94 -21.08
N ALA A 187 -19.36 26.21 -20.40
CA ALA A 187 -20.10 25.17 -19.69
C ALA A 187 -20.66 24.12 -20.65
N ASP A 188 -21.27 24.55 -21.75
CA ASP A 188 -21.84 23.68 -22.77
C ASP A 188 -20.76 22.77 -23.37
N ASN A 189 -19.61 23.35 -23.78
CA ASN A 189 -18.52 22.58 -24.37
C ASN A 189 -17.94 21.53 -23.41
N VAL A 190 -17.62 21.91 -22.17
CA VAL A 190 -17.05 20.93 -21.23
C VAL A 190 -18.03 19.80 -20.92
N LEU A 191 -19.31 20.11 -20.70
CA LEU A 191 -20.31 19.07 -20.36
C LEU A 191 -20.62 18.19 -21.58
N TYR A 192 -20.65 18.74 -22.80
CA TYR A 192 -20.75 17.95 -24.01
C TYR A 192 -19.62 16.93 -24.11
N ASN A 193 -18.36 17.37 -24.04
CA ASN A 193 -17.21 16.47 -24.15
C ASN A 193 -17.19 15.44 -23.07
N LEU A 194 -17.43 15.82 -21.80
CA LEU A 194 -17.40 14.89 -20.67
C LEU A 194 -18.52 13.85 -20.72
N ALA A 195 -19.69 14.18 -21.26
CA ALA A 195 -20.77 13.19 -21.44
C ALA A 195 -20.33 12.07 -22.40
N TYR A 196 -19.65 12.41 -23.49
CA TYR A 196 -19.14 11.43 -24.45
C TYR A 196 -17.94 10.64 -23.90
N VAL A 197 -17.03 11.28 -23.14
CA VAL A 197 -15.95 10.53 -22.47
C VAL A 197 -16.51 9.57 -21.41
N ILE A 198 -17.57 9.95 -20.68
CA ILE A 198 -18.25 9.02 -19.75
C ILE A 198 -18.82 7.83 -20.51
N LYS A 199 -19.40 8.01 -21.70
CA LYS A 199 -19.83 6.89 -22.56
C LYS A 199 -18.66 5.96 -22.86
N ASP A 200 -17.52 6.51 -23.28
CA ASP A 200 -16.33 5.72 -23.64
C ASP A 200 -15.73 5.01 -22.41
N LEU A 201 -15.67 5.69 -21.26
CA LEU A 201 -15.27 5.07 -19.99
C LEU A 201 -16.16 3.87 -19.64
N MET A 202 -17.47 3.95 -19.87
CA MET A 202 -18.39 2.84 -19.57
C MET A 202 -18.16 1.66 -20.52
N ILE A 203 -17.85 1.88 -21.78
CA ILE A 203 -17.47 0.82 -22.72
C ILE A 203 -16.19 0.12 -22.25
N MET A 204 -15.14 0.88 -21.94
CA MET A 204 -13.84 0.33 -21.58
C MET A 204 -13.85 -0.38 -20.21
N ILE A 205 -14.63 0.12 -19.25
CA ILE A 205 -14.66 -0.43 -17.90
C ILE A 205 -15.62 -1.62 -17.75
N GLN A 206 -16.47 -1.88 -18.73
CA GLN A 206 -17.46 -2.93 -18.68
C GLN A 206 -16.89 -4.31 -18.31
N PRO A 207 -15.74 -4.77 -18.84
CA PRO A 207 -15.17 -6.06 -18.44
C PRO A 207 -14.76 -6.14 -16.97
N TYR A 208 -14.48 -5.01 -16.34
CA TYR A 208 -14.08 -4.90 -14.95
C TYR A 208 -15.25 -4.67 -14.00
N LEU A 209 -16.14 -3.72 -14.32
CA LEU A 209 -17.26 -3.27 -13.49
C LEU A 209 -18.59 -3.40 -14.28
N PRO A 210 -19.02 -4.62 -14.60
CA PRO A 210 -20.09 -4.85 -15.56
C PRO A 210 -21.45 -4.28 -15.13
N LYS A 211 -21.77 -4.28 -13.83
CA LYS A 211 -23.05 -3.74 -13.36
C LYS A 211 -23.03 -2.21 -13.34
N TYR A 212 -21.95 -1.61 -12.86
CA TYR A 212 -21.81 -0.16 -12.83
C TYR A 212 -21.86 0.44 -14.23
N SER A 213 -21.13 -0.15 -15.17
CA SER A 213 -21.09 0.31 -16.56
C SER A 213 -22.47 0.28 -17.22
N GLN A 214 -23.25 -0.79 -17.03
CA GLN A 214 -24.62 -0.90 -17.56
C GLN A 214 -25.57 0.11 -16.92
N VAL A 215 -25.47 0.35 -15.60
CA VAL A 215 -26.29 1.35 -14.91
C VAL A 215 -26.02 2.75 -15.45
N VAL A 216 -24.74 3.13 -15.61
CA VAL A 216 -24.38 4.47 -16.12
C VAL A 216 -24.72 4.60 -17.59
N ALA A 217 -24.50 3.57 -18.42
CA ALA A 217 -24.95 3.56 -19.81
C ALA A 217 -26.48 3.74 -19.91
N GLY A 218 -27.22 3.11 -19.01
CA GLY A 218 -28.67 3.31 -18.89
C GLY A 218 -29.07 4.75 -18.61
N TYR A 219 -28.30 5.50 -17.80
CA TYR A 219 -28.53 6.94 -17.60
C TYR A 219 -28.35 7.75 -18.91
N LEU A 220 -27.47 7.29 -19.80
CA LEU A 220 -27.21 7.88 -21.11
C LEU A 220 -28.17 7.38 -22.20
N GLY A 221 -29.19 6.56 -21.84
CA GLY A 221 -30.15 5.99 -22.77
C GLY A 221 -29.63 4.81 -23.60
N HIS A 222 -28.53 4.20 -23.19
CA HIS A 222 -27.87 3.11 -23.91
C HIS A 222 -27.71 1.84 -23.06
N THR A 223 -27.36 0.75 -23.74
CA THR A 223 -26.81 -0.47 -23.13
C THR A 223 -25.43 -0.71 -23.71
N ILE A 224 -24.57 -1.40 -22.97
CA ILE A 224 -23.26 -1.82 -23.48
C ILE A 224 -23.39 -3.27 -23.94
N TYR A 225 -22.79 -3.61 -25.07
CA TYR A 225 -22.73 -4.98 -25.53
C TYR A 225 -22.04 -5.88 -24.49
N ASP A 226 -22.71 -6.93 -24.11
CA ASP A 226 -22.22 -7.94 -23.17
C ASP A 226 -22.90 -9.27 -23.43
N ALA A 227 -22.21 -10.17 -24.11
CA ALA A 227 -22.68 -11.51 -24.40
C ALA A 227 -23.10 -12.29 -23.14
N HIS A 228 -22.42 -12.03 -22.03
CA HIS A 228 -22.66 -12.73 -20.76
C HIS A 228 -23.97 -12.29 -20.07
N PHE A 229 -24.34 -11.01 -20.21
CA PHE A 229 -25.57 -10.46 -19.63
C PHE A 229 -26.77 -10.41 -20.60
N GLY A 230 -26.65 -11.10 -21.73
CA GLY A 230 -27.75 -11.20 -22.69
C GLY A 230 -28.06 -9.89 -23.45
N THR A 231 -27.11 -9.00 -23.56
CA THR A 231 -27.18 -7.80 -24.44
C THR A 231 -26.68 -8.10 -25.84
N GLU A 232 -26.23 -9.33 -26.07
CA GLU A 232 -25.80 -9.81 -27.38
C GLU A 232 -26.95 -9.68 -28.41
N GLY A 233 -26.66 -9.00 -29.51
CA GLY A 233 -27.63 -8.81 -30.58
C GLY A 233 -28.74 -7.80 -30.31
N LYS A 234 -28.72 -7.03 -29.21
CA LYS A 234 -29.59 -5.87 -29.04
C LYS A 234 -29.17 -4.76 -29.97
N ASP A 235 -30.04 -4.36 -30.89
CA ASP A 235 -29.80 -3.21 -31.73
C ASP A 235 -29.55 -1.96 -30.87
N GLY A 236 -28.48 -1.20 -31.19
CA GLY A 236 -28.13 0.01 -30.48
C GLY A 236 -27.29 -0.17 -29.19
N SER A 237 -26.81 -1.39 -28.89
CA SER A 237 -25.83 -1.57 -27.82
C SER A 237 -24.49 -0.97 -28.20
N LEU A 238 -23.91 -0.20 -27.26
CA LEU A 238 -22.55 0.37 -27.42
C LEU A 238 -21.51 -0.75 -27.43
N THR A 239 -20.56 -0.64 -28.32
CA THR A 239 -19.46 -1.59 -28.52
C THR A 239 -18.11 -0.86 -28.47
N TRP A 240 -17.02 -1.63 -28.51
CA TRP A 240 -15.67 -1.08 -28.63
C TRP A 240 -15.49 -0.18 -29.87
N ALA A 241 -16.25 -0.42 -30.95
CA ALA A 241 -16.24 0.37 -32.16
C ALA A 241 -16.86 1.78 -31.99
N ASP A 242 -17.50 2.05 -30.85
CA ASP A 242 -18.12 3.35 -30.55
C ASP A 242 -17.24 4.28 -29.71
N LEU A 243 -16.04 3.83 -29.37
CA LEU A 243 -15.03 4.68 -28.72
C LEU A 243 -14.66 5.87 -29.61
N GLY A 244 -14.49 7.03 -29.00
CA GLY A 244 -14.11 8.27 -29.67
C GLY A 244 -15.21 8.93 -30.52
N LYS A 245 -16.41 8.33 -30.65
CA LYS A 245 -17.52 8.89 -31.37
C LYS A 245 -18.32 9.88 -30.52
N LEU A 246 -18.51 11.11 -31.04
CA LEU A 246 -19.27 12.15 -30.37
C LEU A 246 -20.69 12.27 -30.99
N GLU A 247 -21.41 11.13 -31.01
CA GLU A 247 -22.76 11.02 -31.54
C GLU A 247 -23.60 10.04 -30.74
N GLY A 248 -24.90 10.12 -30.85
CA GLY A 248 -25.84 9.16 -30.26
C GLY A 248 -26.29 9.49 -28.83
N LEU A 249 -25.74 10.51 -28.17
CA LEU A 249 -26.21 10.97 -26.87
C LEU A 249 -27.14 12.18 -27.03
N ASP A 250 -28.32 12.16 -26.41
CA ASP A 250 -29.28 13.28 -26.43
C ASP A 250 -29.71 13.69 -25.02
N THR A 251 -30.18 12.74 -24.22
CA THR A 251 -30.71 13.00 -22.89
C THR A 251 -30.14 12.08 -21.85
N ILE A 252 -30.11 12.56 -20.61
CA ILE A 252 -29.69 11.82 -19.41
C ILE A 252 -30.93 11.59 -18.53
N SER A 253 -31.18 10.36 -18.16
CA SER A 253 -32.24 10.04 -17.19
C SER A 253 -31.87 10.47 -15.78
N GLU A 254 -32.79 10.32 -14.83
CA GLU A 254 -32.51 10.54 -13.42
C GLU A 254 -31.40 9.59 -12.98
N THR A 255 -30.43 10.14 -12.23
CA THR A 255 -29.23 9.44 -11.80
C THR A 255 -29.23 9.21 -10.28
N ALA A 256 -28.66 8.09 -9.85
CA ALA A 256 -28.48 7.77 -8.44
C ALA A 256 -27.02 7.46 -8.12
N VAL A 257 -26.62 7.68 -6.88
CA VAL A 257 -25.29 7.29 -6.39
C VAL A 257 -25.22 5.77 -6.29
N TYR A 258 -24.30 5.17 -7.02
CA TYR A 258 -24.15 3.71 -7.06
C TYR A 258 -23.25 3.18 -5.94
N PHE A 259 -22.15 3.87 -5.66
CA PHE A 259 -21.20 3.48 -4.62
C PHE A 259 -21.33 4.36 -3.39
N THR A 260 -21.46 3.76 -2.22
CA THR A 260 -21.52 4.45 -0.93
C THR A 260 -20.16 4.34 -0.22
N PRO A 261 -19.58 5.43 0.28
CA PRO A 261 -18.31 5.40 0.98
C PRO A 261 -18.31 4.42 2.16
N LEU A 262 -17.21 3.72 2.35
CA LEU A 262 -16.97 2.90 3.53
C LEU A 262 -16.32 3.75 4.62
N ASP A 263 -16.84 3.66 5.82
CA ASP A 263 -16.25 4.30 7.01
C ASP A 263 -15.36 3.32 7.81
N ASN A 264 -14.60 3.84 8.75
CA ASN A 264 -13.70 3.03 9.57
C ASN A 264 -14.46 1.99 10.40
N LYS A 265 -15.68 2.33 10.87
CA LYS A 265 -16.50 1.42 11.68
C LYS A 265 -16.90 0.18 10.87
N ALA A 266 -17.29 0.36 9.60
CA ALA A 266 -17.65 -0.74 8.72
C ALA A 266 -16.43 -1.64 8.43
N THR A 267 -15.28 -1.04 8.13
CA THR A 267 -14.04 -1.81 7.84
C THR A 267 -13.50 -2.53 9.06
N ASP A 268 -13.57 -1.94 10.24
CA ASP A 268 -13.17 -2.61 11.49
C ASP A 268 -14.10 -3.80 11.82
N ALA A 269 -15.41 -3.65 11.61
CA ALA A 269 -16.36 -4.75 11.77
C ALA A 269 -16.09 -5.90 10.78
N PHE A 270 -15.76 -5.59 9.52
CA PHE A 270 -15.38 -6.60 8.55
C PHE A 270 -14.05 -7.27 8.89
N ARG A 271 -13.06 -6.50 9.34
CA ARG A 271 -11.77 -7.05 9.78
C ARG A 271 -11.96 -8.05 10.92
N GLU A 272 -12.78 -7.73 11.91
CA GLU A 272 -13.12 -8.63 13.01
C GLU A 272 -13.86 -9.88 12.49
N LYS A 273 -14.91 -9.70 11.70
CA LYS A 273 -15.74 -10.78 11.16
C LYS A 273 -14.92 -11.82 10.37
N PHE A 274 -13.96 -11.36 9.54
CA PHE A 274 -13.19 -12.22 8.63
C PHE A 274 -11.78 -12.57 9.15
N SER A 275 -11.49 -12.32 10.43
CA SER A 275 -10.21 -12.67 11.06
C SER A 275 -10.05 -14.18 11.33
N GLY A 276 -11.16 -14.93 11.34
CA GLY A 276 -11.18 -16.37 11.60
C GLY A 276 -10.52 -16.75 12.92
N LYS A 277 -9.88 -17.92 12.97
CA LYS A 277 -9.16 -18.40 14.16
C LYS A 277 -7.91 -17.58 14.49
N GLN A 278 -7.45 -16.71 13.62
CA GLN A 278 -6.42 -15.72 13.95
C GLN A 278 -6.99 -14.61 14.84
N GLY A 279 -8.27 -14.24 14.65
CA GLY A 279 -8.99 -13.34 15.54
C GLY A 279 -9.18 -13.96 16.91
N GLU A 280 -9.62 -15.23 16.97
CA GLU A 280 -9.73 -15.97 18.24
C GLU A 280 -8.38 -16.03 18.98
N LYS A 281 -7.26 -16.26 18.27
CA LYS A 281 -5.92 -16.23 18.87
C LYS A 281 -5.45 -14.83 19.26
N LYS A 282 -5.82 -13.78 18.50
CA LYS A 282 -5.58 -12.37 18.88
C LYS A 282 -6.50 -11.97 20.03
N GLU A 283 -7.78 -12.38 19.99
CA GLU A 283 -8.72 -12.18 21.10
C GLU A 283 -8.37 -13.03 22.33
N GLU A 284 -7.91 -14.28 22.13
CA GLU A 284 -7.43 -15.11 23.23
C GLU A 284 -6.12 -14.55 23.83
N LYS A 285 -5.23 -14.00 22.97
CA LYS A 285 -4.07 -13.24 23.45
C LYS A 285 -4.50 -11.92 24.10
N ALA A 286 -5.45 -11.17 23.54
CA ALA A 286 -5.98 -9.94 24.15
C ALA A 286 -6.84 -10.25 25.39
N LYS A 287 -7.71 -11.27 25.35
CA LYS A 287 -8.48 -11.76 26.53
C LYS A 287 -7.57 -12.44 27.55
N ASN A 288 -6.50 -13.11 27.12
CA ASN A 288 -5.47 -13.60 28.01
C ASN A 288 -4.59 -12.46 28.57
N GLN A 289 -4.40 -11.38 27.81
CA GLN A 289 -3.78 -10.15 28.34
C GLN A 289 -4.75 -9.40 29.27
N GLN A 290 -6.04 -9.29 28.91
CA GLN A 290 -7.07 -8.73 29.82
C GLN A 290 -7.39 -9.65 31.00
N LYS A 291 -7.52 -10.99 30.79
CA LYS A 291 -7.64 -11.97 31.88
C LYS A 291 -6.37 -12.10 32.69
N LYS A 292 -5.18 -11.81 32.12
CA LYS A 292 -3.95 -11.66 32.90
C LYS A 292 -3.96 -10.34 33.69
N GLN A 293 -4.65 -9.32 33.23
CA GLN A 293 -4.89 -8.08 34.00
C GLN A 293 -5.99 -8.26 35.04
N GLU A 294 -7.03 -9.08 34.77
CA GLU A 294 -8.10 -9.40 35.73
C GLU A 294 -7.77 -10.59 36.67
N LYS A 295 -6.86 -11.49 36.24
CA LYS A 295 -6.32 -12.56 37.09
C LYS A 295 -5.03 -12.21 37.82
N LYS A 296 -4.67 -10.92 37.88
CA LYS A 296 -3.67 -10.43 38.87
C LYS A 296 -4.25 -10.34 40.29
N ALA A 297 -4.96 -11.42 40.68
CA ALA A 297 -5.19 -11.78 42.06
C ALA A 297 -4.51 -13.14 42.43
N ASP A 298 -3.65 -13.73 41.54
CA ASP A 298 -2.73 -14.81 41.93
C ASP A 298 -1.53 -14.89 40.98
N PRO A 299 -0.29 -14.92 41.48
CA PRO A 299 0.90 -14.62 40.71
C PRO A 299 1.38 -15.83 39.91
N LYS A 300 1.34 -15.76 38.56
CA LYS A 300 2.25 -16.51 37.71
C LYS A 300 2.99 -15.54 36.81
N GLU A 301 4.26 -15.40 37.13
CA GLU A 301 5.36 -14.63 36.55
C GLU A 301 5.20 -14.15 35.10
N GLU A 302 4.62 -12.95 34.91
CA GLU A 302 5.22 -11.98 34.01
C GLU A 302 6.54 -11.57 34.67
N LYS A 303 7.67 -11.61 33.96
CA LYS A 303 8.82 -10.85 34.42
C LYS A 303 8.33 -9.40 34.52
N PRO A 304 8.29 -8.81 35.70
CA PRO A 304 7.85 -7.44 35.88
C PRO A 304 8.73 -6.56 35.00
N ALA A 305 8.17 -5.46 34.48
CA ALA A 305 9.00 -4.44 33.86
C ALA A 305 10.14 -4.14 34.84
N LEU A 306 11.37 -4.22 34.36
CA LEU A 306 12.55 -4.07 35.19
C LEU A 306 12.46 -2.76 35.94
N THR A 307 12.69 -2.80 37.23
CA THR A 307 12.84 -1.55 38.03
C THR A 307 14.01 -0.73 37.48
N PRO A 308 14.09 0.56 37.78
CA PRO A 308 15.23 1.38 37.35
C PRO A 308 16.59 0.77 37.65
N GLU A 309 16.75 0.18 38.81
CA GLU A 309 17.99 -0.48 39.23
C GLU A 309 18.23 -1.76 38.43
N GLU A 310 17.19 -2.55 38.16
CA GLU A 310 17.28 -3.77 37.35
C GLU A 310 17.58 -3.44 35.89
N GLN A 311 17.04 -2.36 35.32
CA GLN A 311 17.38 -1.91 33.96
C GLN A 311 18.88 -1.55 33.85
N ILE A 312 19.39 -0.80 34.79
CA ILE A 312 20.82 -0.45 34.88
C ILE A 312 21.68 -1.70 34.99
N ALA A 313 21.31 -2.62 35.89
CA ALA A 313 22.03 -3.86 36.08
C ALA A 313 21.98 -4.75 34.83
N PHE A 314 20.80 -4.89 34.21
CA PHE A 314 20.62 -5.66 32.98
C PHE A 314 21.43 -5.11 31.83
N PHE A 315 21.37 -3.78 31.60
CA PHE A 315 22.16 -3.12 30.57
C PHE A 315 23.66 -3.37 30.79
N ASN A 316 24.14 -3.17 32.00
CA ASN A 316 25.55 -3.34 32.32
C ASN A 316 26.06 -4.77 32.14
N ALA A 317 25.20 -5.76 32.32
CA ALA A 317 25.56 -7.19 32.19
C ALA A 317 25.39 -7.69 30.73
N ASN A 318 24.42 -7.21 29.98
CA ASN A 318 23.99 -7.89 28.77
C ASN A 318 24.10 -7.05 27.48
N ILE A 319 23.85 -5.74 27.50
CA ILE A 319 23.77 -4.94 26.27
C ILE A 319 25.13 -4.32 25.95
N GLU A 320 25.62 -4.56 24.74
CA GLU A 320 26.84 -3.95 24.22
C GLU A 320 26.49 -2.86 23.20
N LEU A 321 26.68 -1.60 23.57
CA LEU A 321 26.64 -0.48 22.65
C LEU A 321 28.05 -0.05 22.25
N LYS A 322 28.23 0.25 20.95
CA LYS A 322 29.52 0.73 20.39
C LYS A 322 29.28 1.89 19.46
N VAL A 323 30.32 2.71 19.32
CA VAL A 323 30.41 3.66 18.21
C VAL A 323 30.89 2.93 16.96
N ALA A 324 30.19 3.14 15.85
CA ALA A 324 30.58 2.62 14.55
C ALA A 324 30.55 3.72 13.49
N LYS A 325 31.49 3.69 12.54
CA LYS A 325 31.51 4.63 11.41
C LYS A 325 30.85 3.99 10.21
N ILE A 326 29.89 4.67 9.59
CA ILE A 326 29.28 4.23 8.33
C ILE A 326 30.30 4.47 7.20
N THR A 327 30.83 3.39 6.63
CA THR A 327 31.86 3.44 5.58
C THR A 327 31.29 3.28 4.18
N ASP A 328 30.15 2.63 4.06
CA ASP A 328 29.38 2.48 2.82
C ASP A 328 27.89 2.37 3.15
N ILE A 329 27.05 2.90 2.26
CA ILE A 329 25.61 2.88 2.39
C ILE A 329 24.95 2.75 1.02
N LYS A 330 23.94 1.90 0.92
CA LYS A 330 23.15 1.75 -0.30
C LYS A 330 21.72 1.36 0.00
N PRO A 331 20.78 1.72 -0.87
CA PRO A 331 19.40 1.25 -0.76
C PRO A 331 19.32 -0.27 -0.83
N ASN A 332 18.46 -0.89 -0.01
CA ASN A 332 18.16 -2.30 -0.18
C ASN A 332 17.26 -2.46 -1.42
N PRO A 333 17.65 -3.27 -2.44
CA PRO A 333 16.88 -3.43 -3.67
C PRO A 333 15.49 -4.06 -3.42
N ASP A 334 15.35 -4.86 -2.36
CA ASP A 334 14.12 -5.56 -2.01
C ASP A 334 13.34 -4.87 -0.88
N GLY A 335 13.73 -3.63 -0.49
CA GLY A 335 13.14 -2.91 0.62
C GLY A 335 13.17 -1.39 0.46
N ASP A 336 12.06 -0.79 -0.01
CA ASP A 336 11.94 0.65 -0.29
C ASP A 336 12.26 1.59 0.88
N LYS A 337 12.18 1.10 2.12
CA LYS A 337 12.41 1.87 3.35
C LYS A 337 13.76 1.58 4.00
N LEU A 338 14.54 0.64 3.44
CA LEU A 338 15.75 0.13 4.07
C LEU A 338 17.01 0.63 3.37
N TYR A 339 18.00 0.96 4.19
CA TYR A 339 19.41 1.03 3.79
C TYR A 339 20.13 -0.24 4.21
N ILE A 340 21.16 -0.59 3.44
CA ILE A 340 22.20 -1.54 3.81
C ILE A 340 23.45 -0.70 4.08
N GLU A 341 23.90 -0.70 5.31
CA GLU A 341 25.02 0.06 5.79
C GLU A 341 26.19 -0.87 6.10
N THR A 342 27.35 -0.53 5.59
CA THR A 342 28.61 -1.17 5.99
C THR A 342 29.30 -0.27 7.00
N MET A 343 29.64 -0.82 8.15
CA MET A 343 30.17 -0.06 9.27
C MET A 343 31.52 -0.61 9.73
N ASP A 344 32.41 0.29 10.09
CA ASP A 344 33.58 0.01 10.89
C ASP A 344 33.22 0.18 12.38
N ASP A 345 33.24 -0.91 13.15
CA ASP A 345 32.96 -0.93 14.58
C ASP A 345 34.22 -1.19 15.42
N GLY A 346 35.40 -1.01 14.83
CA GLY A 346 36.69 -1.23 15.48
C GLY A 346 37.10 -2.69 15.62
N SER A 347 36.32 -3.64 15.10
CA SER A 347 36.64 -5.08 15.16
C SER A 347 37.64 -5.53 14.10
N GLY A 348 37.95 -4.68 13.12
CA GLY A 348 38.79 -5.00 11.96
C GLY A 348 38.05 -5.77 10.84
N THR A 349 36.77 -6.09 11.04
CA THR A 349 35.91 -6.72 10.03
C THR A 349 34.69 -5.83 9.77
N PRO A 350 34.38 -5.49 8.51
CA PRO A 350 33.21 -4.67 8.21
C PRO A 350 31.91 -5.34 8.70
N ARG A 351 31.08 -4.56 9.39
CA ARG A 351 29.78 -5.00 9.91
C ARG A 351 28.67 -4.52 9.00
N THR A 352 27.76 -5.40 8.63
CA THR A 352 26.54 -5.03 7.89
C THR A 352 25.39 -4.81 8.85
N ILE A 353 24.77 -3.63 8.77
CA ILE A 353 23.51 -3.31 9.48
C ILE A 353 22.49 -2.84 8.46
N GLN A 354 21.22 -3.14 8.70
CA GLN A 354 20.11 -2.59 7.94
C GLN A 354 19.28 -1.69 8.83
N SER A 355 18.97 -0.47 8.32
CA SER A 355 18.12 0.50 9.02
C SER A 355 16.91 0.95 8.22
N GLY A 356 15.83 1.31 8.89
CA GLY A 356 14.59 1.83 8.30
C GLY A 356 14.64 3.31 7.95
N LEU A 357 15.80 3.91 7.79
CA LEU A 357 16.02 5.35 7.76
C LEU A 357 15.79 6.00 6.39
N ARG A 358 15.65 5.23 5.31
CA ARG A 358 15.57 5.74 3.92
C ARG A 358 14.40 6.71 3.67
N LYS A 359 13.34 6.64 4.47
CA LYS A 359 12.21 7.58 4.40
C LYS A 359 12.55 8.96 4.98
N TYR A 360 13.52 9.02 5.89
CA TYR A 360 13.78 10.17 6.73
C TYR A 360 15.12 10.86 6.43
N LEU A 361 16.15 10.09 6.08
CA LEU A 361 17.52 10.56 5.86
C LEU A 361 18.06 10.08 4.51
N THR A 362 18.89 10.91 3.87
CA THR A 362 19.57 10.55 2.61
C THR A 362 20.88 9.81 2.90
N GLU A 363 21.45 9.15 1.89
CA GLU A 363 22.77 8.51 1.98
C GLU A 363 23.86 9.51 2.41
N ALA A 364 23.78 10.75 1.90
CA ALA A 364 24.71 11.81 2.25
C ALA A 364 24.60 12.27 3.71
N ASP A 365 23.41 12.14 4.32
CA ASP A 365 23.19 12.48 5.72
C ASP A 365 23.81 11.45 6.68
N LEU A 366 24.06 10.23 6.20
CA LEU A 366 24.50 9.09 7.00
C LEU A 366 25.95 8.68 6.72
N LEU A 367 26.40 8.74 5.46
CA LEU A 367 27.72 8.29 5.08
C LEU A 367 28.83 9.06 5.82
N GLY A 368 29.73 8.32 6.41
CA GLY A 368 30.88 8.88 7.17
C GLY A 368 30.57 9.25 8.61
N LYS A 369 29.29 9.24 9.04
CA LYS A 369 28.93 9.50 10.45
C LYS A 369 29.43 8.41 11.38
N HIS A 370 29.75 8.82 12.60
CA HIS A 370 30.00 7.93 13.73
C HIS A 370 28.70 7.84 14.53
N VAL A 371 28.09 6.68 14.54
CA VAL A 371 26.77 6.42 15.14
C VAL A 371 26.86 5.39 16.25
N VAL A 372 25.89 5.38 17.15
CA VAL A 372 25.79 4.37 18.19
C VAL A 372 25.01 3.17 17.67
N ILE A 373 25.55 1.98 17.84
CA ILE A 373 24.94 0.71 17.48
C ILE A 373 24.81 -0.26 18.66
N ALA A 374 23.75 -1.06 18.65
CA ALA A 374 23.66 -2.27 19.49
C ALA A 374 24.44 -3.40 18.80
N ALA A 375 25.62 -3.72 19.34
CA ALA A 375 26.64 -4.53 18.67
C ALA A 375 26.49 -6.04 18.91
N ASN A 376 25.82 -6.47 19.97
CA ASN A 376 25.65 -7.88 20.32
C ASN A 376 24.22 -8.41 20.14
N LEU A 377 23.42 -7.76 19.30
CA LEU A 377 22.11 -8.31 18.90
C LEU A 377 22.27 -9.53 18.00
N ALA A 378 21.45 -10.54 18.25
CA ALA A 378 21.33 -11.72 17.39
C ALA A 378 21.07 -11.31 15.91
N PRO A 379 21.78 -11.90 14.96
CA PRO A 379 21.63 -11.57 13.54
C PRO A 379 20.19 -11.73 13.08
N ARG A 380 19.68 -10.77 12.29
CA ARG A 380 18.34 -10.82 11.74
C ARG A 380 18.36 -10.66 10.22
N LYS A 381 17.77 -11.64 9.53
CA LYS A 381 17.61 -11.55 8.07
C LYS A 381 16.42 -10.68 7.71
N MET A 382 16.66 -9.58 7.00
CA MET A 382 15.63 -8.67 6.49
C MET A 382 15.81 -8.50 4.98
N ARG A 383 14.74 -8.74 4.20
CA ARG A 383 14.75 -8.57 2.74
C ARG A 383 16.02 -9.11 2.07
N GLY A 384 16.34 -10.38 2.35
CA GLY A 384 17.46 -11.09 1.71
C GLY A 384 18.85 -10.86 2.31
N VAL A 385 19.06 -9.82 3.11
CA VAL A 385 20.35 -9.46 3.72
C VAL A 385 20.31 -9.66 5.23
N GLU A 386 21.40 -10.17 5.82
CA GLU A 386 21.54 -10.30 7.27
C GLU A 386 22.06 -9.00 7.88
N SER A 387 21.40 -8.55 8.96
CA SER A 387 21.78 -7.41 9.78
C SER A 387 22.41 -7.90 11.09
N TYR A 388 23.62 -7.44 11.38
CA TYR A 388 24.41 -7.84 12.55
C TYR A 388 24.44 -6.72 13.59
N GLY A 389 23.27 -6.31 14.05
CA GLY A 389 23.10 -5.23 15.01
C GLY A 389 21.99 -4.28 14.64
N MET A 390 21.87 -3.18 15.36
CA MET A 390 20.89 -2.13 15.16
C MET A 390 21.51 -0.75 15.37
N LEU A 391 21.29 0.16 14.46
CA LEU A 391 21.66 1.57 14.58
C LEU A 391 20.60 2.26 15.47
N LEU A 392 21.03 3.03 16.46
CA LEU A 392 20.15 3.72 17.40
C LEU A 392 19.79 5.13 16.92
N ALA A 393 18.50 5.44 17.00
CA ALA A 393 17.97 6.73 16.59
C ALA A 393 16.79 7.15 17.48
N GLY A 394 16.47 8.43 17.51
CA GLY A 394 15.31 8.99 18.19
C GLY A 394 14.35 9.64 17.21
N ASP A 395 13.07 9.47 17.42
CA ASP A 395 12.01 10.11 16.63
C ASP A 395 11.71 11.52 17.16
N TYR A 396 11.42 12.45 16.25
CA TYR A 396 10.94 13.77 16.59
C TYR A 396 9.99 14.31 15.53
N THR A 397 9.23 15.34 15.90
CA THR A 397 8.35 16.04 14.96
C THR A 397 8.92 17.43 14.67
N ASP A 398 9.07 17.78 13.39
CA ASP A 398 9.56 19.11 13.00
C ASP A 398 8.50 20.21 13.20
N GLU A 399 8.89 21.46 12.95
CA GLU A 399 8.02 22.65 13.08
C GLU A 399 6.77 22.60 12.18
N ASN A 400 6.76 21.77 11.16
CA ASN A 400 5.65 21.58 10.23
C ASN A 400 4.76 20.38 10.58
N GLY A 401 5.04 19.70 11.70
CA GLY A 401 4.30 18.50 12.12
C GLY A 401 4.68 17.23 11.39
N LYS A 402 5.84 17.20 10.70
CA LYS A 402 6.35 16.04 9.99
C LYS A 402 7.18 15.15 10.93
N GLU A 403 6.94 13.84 10.90
CA GLU A 403 7.77 12.85 11.56
C GLU A 403 9.18 12.80 10.94
N CYS A 404 10.18 12.93 11.78
CA CYS A 404 11.61 12.93 11.46
C CYS A 404 12.37 12.01 12.41
N VAL A 405 13.58 11.65 12.04
CA VAL A 405 14.45 10.77 12.84
C VAL A 405 15.84 11.40 12.96
N GLU A 406 16.44 11.29 14.12
CA GLU A 406 17.81 11.71 14.41
C GLU A 406 18.63 10.52 14.90
N VAL A 407 19.71 10.18 14.18
CA VAL A 407 20.64 9.12 14.63
C VAL A 407 21.52 9.62 15.78
N LEU A 408 21.88 8.73 16.70
CA LEU A 408 22.77 9.07 17.80
C LEU A 408 24.19 9.31 17.27
N ASP A 409 24.58 10.56 17.13
CA ASP A 409 25.92 10.96 16.68
C ASP A 409 26.94 10.87 17.84
N ALA A 410 28.08 10.30 17.54
CA ALA A 410 29.23 10.20 18.45
C ALA A 410 30.55 10.49 17.71
N SER A 411 30.56 11.52 16.84
CA SER A 411 31.67 11.85 15.95
C SER A 411 32.99 12.17 16.65
N TRP A 412 32.98 12.50 17.94
CA TRP A 412 34.17 12.70 18.77
C TRP A 412 34.86 11.39 19.18
N ALA A 413 34.19 10.24 19.09
CA ALA A 413 34.67 8.94 19.52
C ALA A 413 35.13 8.09 18.32
N ALA A 414 36.22 7.35 18.49
CA ALA A 414 36.68 6.42 17.46
C ALA A 414 35.75 5.22 17.27
N PRO A 415 35.68 4.62 16.08
CA PRO A 415 35.01 3.34 15.87
C PRO A 415 35.51 2.28 16.86
N GLY A 416 34.58 1.50 17.45
CA GLY A 416 34.87 0.53 18.49
C GLY A 416 34.82 1.06 19.92
N THR A 417 34.72 2.40 20.10
CA THR A 417 34.51 2.96 21.45
C THR A 417 33.23 2.42 22.07
N LYS A 418 33.34 1.83 23.24
CA LYS A 418 32.17 1.32 23.98
C LYS A 418 31.35 2.48 24.54
N VAL A 419 30.04 2.35 24.43
CA VAL A 419 29.09 3.28 25.03
C VAL A 419 28.56 2.63 26.32
N VAL A 420 28.76 3.29 27.44
CA VAL A 420 28.47 2.77 28.78
C VAL A 420 27.64 3.75 29.60
N LEU A 421 26.98 3.27 30.63
CA LEU A 421 26.31 4.14 31.60
C LEU A 421 27.33 4.89 32.49
N GLU A 422 26.95 6.07 32.90
CA GLU A 422 27.73 6.90 33.86
C GLU A 422 28.05 6.10 35.12
N GLY A 423 29.33 5.97 35.42
CA GLY A 423 29.88 5.23 36.56
C GLY A 423 30.01 3.72 36.34
N ALA A 424 29.70 3.20 35.14
CA ALA A 424 29.88 1.79 34.82
C ALA A 424 31.33 1.47 34.40
N ASP A 425 31.74 0.23 34.59
CA ASP A 425 33.06 -0.26 34.13
C ASP A 425 33.01 -0.51 32.60
N VAL A 426 33.83 0.25 31.87
CA VAL A 426 33.98 0.15 30.41
C VAL A 426 34.51 -1.21 29.95
N ASN A 427 35.25 -1.92 30.84
CA ASN A 427 35.83 -3.23 30.55
C ASN A 427 34.94 -4.40 30.98
N ALA A 428 33.75 -4.12 31.52
CA ALA A 428 32.80 -5.19 31.89
C ALA A 428 32.51 -6.09 30.69
N VAL A 429 32.60 -7.42 30.96
CA VAL A 429 32.26 -8.43 29.94
C VAL A 429 30.74 -8.49 29.80
N LYS A 430 30.28 -8.33 28.58
CA LYS A 430 28.86 -8.41 28.23
C LYS A 430 28.49 -9.82 27.76
N LYS A 431 27.20 -10.12 27.74
CA LYS A 431 26.67 -11.32 27.09
C LYS A 431 27.07 -11.33 25.61
N ALA A 432 27.48 -12.49 25.07
CA ALA A 432 27.98 -12.61 23.71
C ALA A 432 26.91 -12.24 22.67
N GLU A 433 25.66 -12.62 22.93
CA GLU A 433 24.52 -12.37 22.06
C GLU A 433 23.24 -12.18 22.88
N ILE A 434 22.40 -11.23 22.47
CA ILE A 434 21.09 -10.94 23.06
C ILE A 434 20.00 -10.92 22.00
N THR A 435 18.79 -11.26 22.39
CA THR A 435 17.60 -11.14 21.52
C THR A 435 17.07 -9.71 21.48
N GLY A 436 16.23 -9.38 20.48
CA GLY A 436 15.52 -8.12 20.44
C GLY A 436 14.66 -7.87 21.69
N ASP A 437 13.97 -8.92 22.19
CA ASP A 437 13.15 -8.82 23.40
C ASP A 437 14.00 -8.50 24.64
N GLU A 438 15.20 -9.03 24.74
CA GLU A 438 16.15 -8.69 25.80
C GLU A 438 16.66 -7.25 25.66
N PHE A 439 16.92 -6.77 24.44
CA PHE A 439 17.33 -5.38 24.20
C PHE A 439 16.23 -4.41 24.62
N PHE A 440 15.01 -4.61 24.13
CA PHE A 440 13.86 -3.74 24.41
C PHE A 440 13.27 -3.91 25.82
N SER A 441 13.83 -4.80 26.66
CA SER A 441 13.47 -4.86 28.08
C SER A 441 14.05 -3.68 28.89
N VAL A 442 15.01 -2.95 28.32
CA VAL A 442 15.60 -1.74 28.87
C VAL A 442 15.15 -0.53 28.07
N ALA A 443 14.58 0.45 28.73
CA ALA A 443 14.16 1.70 28.11
C ALA A 443 15.36 2.64 27.94
N ILE A 444 15.84 2.80 26.71
CA ILE A 444 16.77 3.87 26.35
C ILE A 444 15.95 5.07 25.95
N GLU A 445 16.14 6.22 26.54
CA GLU A 445 15.36 7.41 26.30
C GLU A 445 16.25 8.68 26.15
N ALA A 446 15.80 9.63 25.35
CA ALA A 446 16.32 11.00 25.40
C ALA A 446 15.46 11.79 26.38
N LYS A 447 16.09 12.56 27.26
CA LYS A 447 15.44 13.53 28.16
C LYS A 447 16.22 14.83 28.12
N ASP A 448 15.53 15.89 27.70
CA ASP A 448 16.14 17.20 27.43
C ASP A 448 17.40 17.09 26.53
N GLY A 449 17.34 16.17 25.55
CA GLY A 449 18.43 15.91 24.62
C GLY A 449 19.56 15.04 25.17
N VAL A 450 19.51 14.58 26.40
CA VAL A 450 20.53 13.66 26.96
C VAL A 450 20.02 12.22 26.91
N VAL A 451 20.78 11.31 26.30
CA VAL A 451 20.41 9.92 26.19
C VAL A 451 20.76 9.17 27.48
N GLN A 452 19.80 8.48 28.05
CA GLN A 452 19.90 7.87 29.38
C GLN A 452 19.11 6.57 29.50
N ILE A 453 19.39 5.79 30.55
CA ILE A 453 18.63 4.64 30.99
C ILE A 453 18.35 4.79 32.48
N ALA A 454 17.07 4.87 32.86
CA ALA A 454 16.66 5.02 34.25
C ALA A 454 17.41 6.17 34.99
N GLY A 455 17.58 7.31 34.29
CA GLY A 455 18.25 8.50 34.82
C GLY A 455 19.77 8.46 34.82
N LYS A 456 20.42 7.37 34.38
CA LYS A 456 21.87 7.28 34.18
C LYS A 456 22.20 7.59 32.71
N LYS A 457 23.11 8.52 32.50
CA LYS A 457 23.51 8.97 31.16
C LYS A 457 24.33 7.94 30.42
N LEU A 458 24.17 7.88 29.09
CA LEU A 458 25.05 7.11 28.21
C LEU A 458 26.25 7.96 27.81
N LEU A 459 27.44 7.38 27.95
CA LEU A 459 28.72 8.02 27.69
C LEU A 459 29.55 7.25 26.66
N ALA A 460 30.16 7.96 25.70
CA ALA A 460 31.20 7.45 24.83
C ALA A 460 32.48 8.26 25.09
N ASP A 461 33.59 7.60 25.42
CA ASP A 461 34.85 8.25 25.75
C ASP A 461 34.68 9.39 26.77
N GLY A 462 33.87 9.16 27.81
CA GLY A 462 33.58 10.08 28.90
C GLY A 462 32.69 11.27 28.56
N ARG A 463 32.19 11.38 27.31
CA ARG A 463 31.21 12.42 26.89
C ARG A 463 29.84 11.88 26.76
N GLU A 464 28.85 12.69 27.14
CA GLU A 464 27.41 12.37 27.04
C GLU A 464 27.00 12.17 25.60
N ILE A 465 26.22 11.09 25.31
CA ILE A 465 25.48 10.95 24.06
C ILE A 465 24.28 11.88 24.12
N LYS A 466 24.13 12.71 23.10
CA LYS A 466 23.06 13.72 23.02
C LYS A 466 22.35 13.70 21.68
N THR A 467 21.11 14.13 21.71
CA THR A 467 20.29 14.47 20.55
C THR A 467 20.02 15.97 20.52
N GLU A 468 19.98 16.56 19.34
CA GLU A 468 19.74 18.00 19.15
C GLU A 468 18.28 18.29 18.85
N LYS A 469 17.57 17.35 18.23
CA LYS A 469 16.18 17.49 17.77
C LYS A 469 15.22 16.52 18.47
N ALA A 470 15.62 15.27 18.66
CA ALA A 470 14.85 14.28 19.40
C ALA A 470 15.05 14.47 20.92
N LEU A 471 14.57 15.60 21.45
CA LEU A 471 14.87 16.01 22.83
C LEU A 471 14.25 15.12 23.89
N ASN A 472 13.09 14.53 23.64
CA ASN A 472 12.37 13.69 24.59
C ASN A 472 11.68 12.53 23.84
N GLY A 473 11.91 11.30 24.27
CA GLY A 473 11.28 10.09 23.69
C GLY A 473 12.18 8.86 23.77
N GLU A 474 11.65 7.76 23.28
CA GLU A 474 12.38 6.49 23.22
C GLU A 474 13.47 6.54 22.13
N ILE A 475 14.58 5.86 22.40
CA ILE A 475 15.69 5.63 21.49
C ILE A 475 15.74 4.15 21.13
N GLY A 476 15.65 3.86 19.82
CA GLY A 476 15.61 2.48 19.35
C GLY A 476 16.21 2.29 17.96
#